data_01bbf044cc4bf1947f113422123bf796
#
_entry.id   01bbf044cc4bf1947f113422123bf796
#
_cell.length_a   1.000
_cell.length_b   1.000
_cell.length_c   1.000
_cell.angle_alpha   90.00
_cell.angle_beta   90.00
_cell.angle_gamma   90.00
#
_symmetry.space_group_name_H-M   'P 1'
#
loop_
_entity.id
_entity.type
_entity.pdbx_description
1 polymer ?
#
loop_
_entity_poly.entity_id
_entity_poly.type
_entity_poly.pdbx_seq_one_letter_code
_entity_poly.pdbx_strand_id
1 'polypeptide(L)'
;MEENNELINNPAVEYTDDNIRHLSDMEHVRTRPGMYIGKLGDGSHAEDGIYVLLKEIIDNSIDEFKMQAGKKIEIIIEENLRVSVRDYGRGIPQGKLIEAVSVLNTGGKYDSKAFKKSVGLNGVGVKAVNALSSRFEVRSYRDGKVRIATFAKGDLLTDTTQNTTEENGTYIFFEPDNLLFENYSFRPEFVETMLRNYTYLNTGLAIIYNGQRILSRNGLVDLLNDNMTAVGLYPIIHLKGEDIEIAFTHTGQYGEEYYSFVNGQHTTQGGTHQSAFKEHIARTIKEYFNKNMDYADIRNGLVAAIAVNVEEPLFESQTKIKLGSTNMAPGGPTVNKFVGDFVKTEVDNYLHKHTDVADVMLQKIQESEKERKAIAGVTKLARERAKKANLHNRKLRDCRFHLNDAKGDKKEESCIFITEGDSASGSITKSRDVNTQAVFSLRGKPLNSYGLTKKIVYENEEFNLLQAALNIEDGMEGLRYNKVIVATDADVDGMHIRLLLITFFLQFFPDLIKKGHVYILQTPLFRVRNRKKGVYETVYCYSEEERIAAIERLSPNPEITRFKGLGEISPDEFKHFIGKDMRLEQVSLRKTDLVKELLEFYMGKNTMERQ
;
A
#
# COMPACT_ATOMS: atom_id res chain seq x y z
N MET A 1 -3.80 43.93 -44.73
CA MET A 1 -3.54 42.63 -44.06
C MET A 1 -4.33 42.67 -42.80
N GLU A 2 -5.56 42.16 -42.88
CA GLU A 2 -6.48 42.05 -41.76
C GLU A 2 -6.23 40.71 -41.05
N GLU A 3 -5.82 40.79 -39.80
CA GLU A 3 -5.74 39.62 -38.92
C GLU A 3 -7.14 39.26 -38.46
N ASN A 4 -7.63 38.10 -38.92
CA ASN A 4 -8.85 37.48 -38.41
C ASN A 4 -8.61 36.97 -36.99
N ASN A 5 -9.12 37.72 -36.01
CA ASN A 5 -9.36 37.25 -34.65
C ASN A 5 -10.68 36.50 -34.62
N GLU A 6 -10.70 35.21 -34.89
CA GLU A 6 -11.81 34.34 -34.51
C GLU A 6 -11.78 34.10 -32.99
N LEU A 7 -12.47 34.97 -32.27
CA LEU A 7 -12.88 34.70 -30.89
C LEU A 7 -13.82 33.49 -30.90
N ILE A 8 -13.31 32.35 -30.38
CA ILE A 8 -14.13 31.17 -30.07
C ILE A 8 -15.18 31.63 -29.05
N ASN A 9 -16.38 31.94 -29.52
CA ASN A 9 -17.59 32.14 -28.72
C ASN A 9 -17.95 30.78 -28.10
N ASN A 10 -17.45 30.51 -26.90
CA ASN A 10 -18.02 29.49 -26.03
C ASN A 10 -19.34 30.10 -25.53
N PRO A 11 -20.53 29.54 -25.85
CA PRO A 11 -21.77 30.04 -25.28
C PRO A 11 -21.64 29.90 -23.75
N ALA A 12 -21.68 31.01 -23.04
CA ALA A 12 -21.79 31.02 -21.61
C ALA A 12 -22.96 30.10 -21.23
N VAL A 13 -22.68 29.03 -20.51
CA VAL A 13 -23.74 28.15 -19.99
C VAL A 13 -24.60 29.02 -19.08
N GLU A 14 -25.81 29.34 -19.52
CA GLU A 14 -26.76 30.13 -18.74
C GLU A 14 -27.07 29.34 -17.46
N TYR A 15 -26.72 29.91 -16.31
CA TYR A 15 -27.03 29.33 -14.99
C TYR A 15 -28.42 29.78 -14.58
N THR A 16 -29.43 28.93 -14.83
CA THR A 16 -30.85 29.19 -14.57
C THR A 16 -31.36 28.26 -13.46
N ASP A 17 -32.61 28.53 -12.99
CA ASP A 17 -33.27 27.69 -11.98
C ASP A 17 -33.36 26.21 -12.41
N ASP A 18 -33.48 25.94 -13.71
CA ASP A 18 -33.52 24.59 -14.28
C ASP A 18 -32.20 23.81 -14.11
N ASN A 19 -31.10 24.50 -13.83
CA ASN A 19 -29.78 23.86 -13.54
C ASN A 19 -29.68 23.40 -12.09
N ILE A 20 -30.60 23.80 -11.20
CA ILE A 20 -30.63 23.40 -9.80
C ILE A 20 -31.61 22.23 -9.63
N ARG A 21 -31.08 21.05 -9.43
CA ARG A 21 -31.89 19.85 -9.19
C ARG A 21 -31.50 19.15 -7.88
N HIS A 22 -32.49 18.60 -7.21
CA HIS A 22 -32.30 17.71 -6.08
C HIS A 22 -32.00 16.30 -6.59
N LEU A 23 -30.96 15.66 -6.05
CA LEU A 23 -30.65 14.25 -6.32
C LEU A 23 -31.20 13.39 -5.18
N SER A 24 -31.73 12.22 -5.50
CA SER A 24 -32.00 11.20 -4.49
C SER A 24 -30.70 10.72 -3.85
N ASP A 25 -30.78 10.09 -2.67
CA ASP A 25 -29.62 9.55 -1.95
C ASP A 25 -28.75 8.68 -2.84
N MET A 26 -29.36 7.74 -3.57
CA MET A 26 -28.63 6.80 -4.44
C MET A 26 -28.02 7.48 -5.66
N GLU A 27 -28.73 8.42 -6.29
CA GLU A 27 -28.20 9.23 -7.39
C GLU A 27 -27.02 10.09 -6.94
N HIS A 28 -27.08 10.66 -5.73
CA HIS A 28 -25.97 11.45 -5.19
C HIS A 28 -24.72 10.59 -5.00
N VAL A 29 -24.86 9.40 -4.41
CA VAL A 29 -23.74 8.44 -4.24
C VAL A 29 -23.12 8.10 -5.60
N ARG A 30 -23.93 7.82 -6.61
CA ARG A 30 -23.45 7.47 -7.97
C ARG A 30 -22.81 8.64 -8.70
N THR A 31 -23.32 9.87 -8.46
CA THR A 31 -22.81 11.09 -9.10
C THR A 31 -21.50 11.56 -8.46
N ARG A 32 -21.33 11.32 -7.16
CA ARG A 32 -20.17 11.75 -6.36
C ARG A 32 -19.55 10.60 -5.54
N PRO A 33 -19.17 9.47 -6.16
CA PRO A 33 -18.70 8.29 -5.44
C PRO A 33 -17.46 8.57 -4.59
N GLY A 34 -16.60 9.50 -5.04
CA GLY A 34 -15.40 9.89 -4.31
C GLY A 34 -15.62 10.41 -2.90
N MET A 35 -16.82 10.97 -2.61
CA MET A 35 -17.17 11.40 -1.25
C MET A 35 -17.42 10.24 -0.29
N TYR A 36 -17.76 9.05 -0.81
CA TYR A 36 -18.16 7.87 -0.03
C TYR A 36 -17.08 6.79 0.04
N ILE A 37 -16.34 6.61 -1.05
CA ILE A 37 -15.35 5.52 -1.17
C ILE A 37 -13.95 5.98 -1.57
N GLY A 38 -13.72 7.29 -1.68
CA GLY A 38 -12.45 7.84 -2.16
C GLY A 38 -12.25 7.62 -3.66
N LYS A 39 -11.04 7.31 -4.08
CA LYS A 39 -10.71 7.07 -5.49
C LYS A 39 -11.41 5.80 -5.99
N LEU A 40 -12.09 5.86 -7.14
CA LEU A 40 -12.72 4.68 -7.75
C LEU A 40 -11.69 3.57 -7.99
N GLY A 41 -10.74 3.81 -8.87
CA GLY A 41 -9.67 2.86 -9.23
C GLY A 41 -10.17 1.59 -9.93
N ASP A 42 -9.21 0.81 -10.40
CA ASP A 42 -9.44 -0.48 -11.10
C ASP A 42 -9.05 -1.70 -10.24
N GLY A 43 -8.68 -1.50 -8.98
CA GLY A 43 -8.18 -2.53 -8.07
C GLY A 43 -6.68 -2.76 -8.13
N SER A 44 -5.94 -1.99 -8.93
CA SER A 44 -4.48 -2.07 -8.99
C SER A 44 -3.78 -1.57 -7.71
N HIS A 45 -4.48 -0.81 -6.87
CA HIS A 45 -3.99 -0.27 -5.60
C HIS A 45 -4.90 -0.70 -4.45
N ALA A 46 -4.30 -1.01 -3.30
CA ALA A 46 -5.03 -1.45 -2.11
C ALA A 46 -6.02 -0.41 -1.53
N GLU A 47 -5.89 0.85 -1.93
CA GLU A 47 -6.75 1.98 -1.51
C GLU A 47 -7.86 2.29 -2.51
N ASP A 48 -7.97 1.54 -3.62
CA ASP A 48 -9.02 1.73 -4.61
C ASP A 48 -10.41 1.43 -4.03
N GLY A 49 -11.40 2.15 -4.53
CA GLY A 49 -12.77 2.15 -3.99
C GLY A 49 -13.43 0.77 -3.94
N ILE A 50 -13.09 -0.16 -4.83
CA ILE A 50 -13.64 -1.53 -4.77
C ILE A 50 -13.29 -2.23 -3.46
N TYR A 51 -12.09 -1.98 -2.89
CA TYR A 51 -11.72 -2.55 -1.59
C TYR A 51 -12.44 -1.84 -0.44
N VAL A 52 -12.80 -0.56 -0.60
CA VAL A 52 -13.64 0.16 0.37
C VAL A 52 -15.04 -0.45 0.40
N LEU A 53 -15.62 -0.81 -0.78
CA LEU A 53 -16.90 -1.51 -0.82
C LEU A 53 -16.85 -2.83 -0.04
N LEU A 54 -15.82 -3.64 -0.27
CA LEU A 54 -15.63 -4.91 0.46
C LEU A 54 -15.49 -4.66 1.98
N LYS A 55 -14.69 -3.67 2.37
CA LYS A 55 -14.48 -3.28 3.77
C LYS A 55 -15.78 -2.92 4.48
N GLU A 56 -16.63 -2.10 3.87
CA GLU A 56 -17.88 -1.65 4.49
C GLU A 56 -18.82 -2.83 4.79
N ILE A 57 -18.81 -3.90 3.99
CA ILE A 57 -19.59 -5.10 4.27
C ILE A 57 -18.96 -5.92 5.40
N ILE A 58 -17.63 -6.13 5.35
CA ILE A 58 -16.92 -6.89 6.38
C ILE A 58 -17.00 -6.20 7.73
N ASP A 59 -16.87 -4.87 7.80
CA ASP A 59 -16.96 -4.09 9.03
C ASP A 59 -18.29 -4.32 9.78
N ASN A 60 -19.40 -4.47 9.05
CA ASN A 60 -20.69 -4.79 9.66
C ASN A 60 -20.69 -6.20 10.28
N SER A 61 -20.06 -7.17 9.63
CA SER A 61 -19.93 -8.54 10.15
C SER A 61 -18.96 -8.59 11.36
N ILE A 62 -17.92 -7.77 11.36
CA ILE A 62 -17.00 -7.62 12.50
C ILE A 62 -17.70 -7.01 13.71
N ASP A 63 -18.60 -6.05 13.51
CA ASP A 63 -19.38 -5.47 14.60
C ASP A 63 -20.29 -6.52 15.27
N GLU A 64 -20.87 -7.45 14.51
CA GLU A 64 -21.60 -8.59 15.09
C GLU A 64 -20.69 -9.48 15.95
N PHE A 65 -19.48 -9.80 15.46
CA PHE A 65 -18.50 -10.54 16.27
C PHE A 65 -18.14 -9.83 17.57
N LYS A 66 -17.89 -8.51 17.52
CA LYS A 66 -17.61 -7.69 18.72
C LYS A 66 -18.76 -7.71 19.71
N MET A 67 -19.99 -7.84 19.23
CA MET A 67 -21.20 -8.02 20.04
C MET A 67 -21.39 -9.46 20.52
N GLN A 68 -20.38 -10.32 20.35
CA GLN A 68 -20.39 -11.75 20.69
C GLN A 68 -21.44 -12.56 19.93
N ALA A 69 -21.90 -12.07 18.80
CA ALA A 69 -22.81 -12.74 17.89
C ALA A 69 -22.06 -13.27 16.67
N GLY A 70 -21.94 -14.59 16.59
CA GLY A 70 -21.18 -15.27 15.53
C GLY A 70 -19.67 -15.29 15.78
N LYS A 71 -19.00 -16.27 15.17
CA LYS A 71 -17.51 -16.43 15.27
C LYS A 71 -16.87 -16.71 13.92
N LYS A 72 -17.67 -16.68 12.86
CA LYS A 72 -17.26 -17.05 11.51
C LYS A 72 -17.83 -16.05 10.52
N ILE A 73 -17.01 -15.66 9.53
CA ILE A 73 -17.41 -14.89 8.35
C ILE A 73 -16.93 -15.67 7.12
N GLU A 74 -17.80 -15.89 6.16
CA GLU A 74 -17.46 -16.53 4.88
C GLU A 74 -17.47 -15.49 3.78
N ILE A 75 -16.38 -15.43 3.01
CA ILE A 75 -16.18 -14.48 1.92
C ILE A 75 -15.81 -15.26 0.67
N ILE A 76 -16.56 -15.04 -0.40
CA ILE A 76 -16.28 -15.63 -1.71
C ILE A 76 -16.14 -14.49 -2.70
N ILE A 77 -15.05 -14.47 -3.45
CA ILE A 77 -14.84 -13.56 -4.57
C ILE A 77 -14.69 -14.41 -5.83
N GLU A 78 -15.72 -14.37 -6.67
CA GLU A 78 -15.78 -15.13 -7.91
C GLU A 78 -15.18 -14.32 -9.05
N GLU A 79 -14.32 -14.99 -9.85
CA GLU A 79 -13.68 -14.40 -11.03
C GLU A 79 -12.96 -13.05 -10.75
N ASN A 80 -12.63 -12.77 -9.48
CA ASN A 80 -12.11 -11.49 -8.99
C ASN A 80 -13.03 -10.28 -9.26
N LEU A 81 -14.33 -10.51 -9.45
CA LEU A 81 -15.32 -9.48 -9.83
C LEU A 81 -16.53 -9.42 -8.90
N ARG A 82 -17.01 -10.56 -8.40
CA ARG A 82 -18.25 -10.68 -7.63
C ARG A 82 -17.96 -11.10 -6.22
N VAL A 83 -18.56 -10.43 -5.27
CA VAL A 83 -18.31 -10.64 -3.85
C VAL A 83 -19.55 -11.13 -3.15
N SER A 84 -19.41 -12.18 -2.34
CA SER A 84 -20.40 -12.54 -1.33
C SER A 84 -19.76 -12.61 0.05
N VAL A 85 -20.48 -12.11 1.05
CA VAL A 85 -20.10 -12.13 2.46
C VAL A 85 -21.26 -12.68 3.28
N ARG A 86 -21.01 -13.71 4.08
CA ARG A 86 -21.96 -14.32 5.00
C ARG A 86 -21.43 -14.26 6.43
N ASP A 87 -22.10 -13.58 7.31
CA ASP A 87 -21.88 -13.66 8.75
C ASP A 87 -22.93 -14.58 9.42
N TYR A 88 -22.64 -14.95 10.64
CA TYR A 88 -23.50 -15.78 11.50
C TYR A 88 -23.87 -15.03 12.77
N GLY A 89 -24.10 -13.72 12.62
CA GLY A 89 -24.54 -12.82 13.66
C GLY A 89 -26.06 -12.90 13.89
N ARG A 90 -26.62 -11.81 14.41
CA ARG A 90 -28.05 -11.73 14.76
C ARG A 90 -28.98 -11.55 13.55
N GLY A 91 -28.42 -11.15 12.41
CA GLY A 91 -29.18 -10.73 11.23
C GLY A 91 -29.77 -9.33 11.36
N ILE A 92 -29.95 -8.64 10.25
CA ILE A 92 -30.60 -7.33 10.18
C ILE A 92 -32.08 -7.48 10.56
N PRO A 93 -32.67 -6.60 11.40
CA PRO A 93 -34.10 -6.64 11.69
C PRO A 93 -34.93 -6.61 10.41
N GLN A 94 -35.71 -7.68 10.15
CA GLN A 94 -36.34 -7.89 8.86
C GLN A 94 -37.30 -6.78 8.47
N GLY A 95 -38.02 -6.17 9.42
CA GLY A 95 -38.92 -5.05 9.16
C GLY A 95 -38.21 -3.78 8.64
N LYS A 96 -36.90 -3.67 8.83
CA LYS A 96 -36.09 -2.51 8.42
C LYS A 96 -35.01 -2.87 7.38
N LEU A 97 -35.07 -4.05 6.79
CA LEU A 97 -34.02 -4.55 5.88
C LEU A 97 -33.79 -3.61 4.70
N ILE A 98 -34.85 -3.20 4.03
CA ILE A 98 -34.76 -2.31 2.84
C ILE A 98 -34.15 -0.97 3.24
N GLU A 99 -34.70 -0.32 4.26
CA GLU A 99 -34.21 1.00 4.73
C GLU A 99 -32.75 0.90 5.16
N ALA A 100 -32.34 -0.19 5.85
CA ALA A 100 -30.99 -0.39 6.34
C ALA A 100 -29.94 -0.44 5.22
N VAL A 101 -30.32 -0.84 3.98
CA VAL A 101 -29.37 -0.98 2.86
C VAL A 101 -29.60 0.02 1.73
N SER A 102 -30.67 0.84 1.78
CA SER A 102 -31.00 1.75 0.69
C SER A 102 -31.26 3.22 1.09
N VAL A 103 -31.41 3.54 2.38
CA VAL A 103 -31.65 4.92 2.83
C VAL A 103 -30.46 5.42 3.60
N LEU A 104 -29.83 6.53 3.15
CA LEU A 104 -28.70 7.14 3.84
C LEU A 104 -29.10 7.58 5.27
N ASN A 105 -28.09 7.67 6.12
CA ASN A 105 -28.30 8.07 7.53
C ASN A 105 -29.26 7.17 8.32
N THR A 106 -29.45 5.93 7.88
CA THR A 106 -30.25 4.92 8.58
C THR A 106 -29.31 3.85 9.17
N GLY A 107 -29.42 3.59 10.46
CA GLY A 107 -28.58 2.57 11.12
C GLY A 107 -28.98 2.38 12.58
N GLY A 108 -28.72 1.19 13.12
CA GLY A 108 -28.96 0.87 14.54
C GLY A 108 -27.84 1.29 15.48
N LYS A 109 -26.82 2.03 15.00
CA LYS A 109 -25.60 2.36 15.75
C LYS A 109 -25.63 3.74 16.40
N TYR A 110 -26.61 4.60 16.05
CA TYR A 110 -26.67 5.98 16.53
C TYR A 110 -26.89 6.13 18.05
N ASP A 111 -27.76 5.28 18.65
CA ASP A 111 -28.18 5.41 20.04
C ASP A 111 -27.57 4.39 21.00
N SER A 112 -26.72 3.51 20.50
CA SER A 112 -26.17 2.41 21.31
C SER A 112 -24.78 2.72 21.84
N LYS A 113 -24.63 2.75 23.15
CA LYS A 113 -23.30 2.85 23.81
C LYS A 113 -22.34 1.76 23.37
N ALA A 114 -22.83 0.59 22.95
CA ALA A 114 -22.04 -0.55 22.51
C ALA A 114 -21.32 -0.30 21.16
N PHE A 115 -21.82 0.61 20.33
CA PHE A 115 -21.25 0.91 19.01
C PHE A 115 -20.46 2.22 18.94
N LYS A 116 -20.31 2.95 20.06
CA LYS A 116 -19.59 4.25 20.07
C LYS A 116 -18.16 4.17 19.54
N LYS A 117 -17.54 2.99 19.59
CA LYS A 117 -16.21 2.68 19.09
C LYS A 117 -16.23 1.89 17.76
N SER A 118 -17.37 1.84 17.09
CA SER A 118 -17.48 1.29 15.73
C SER A 118 -17.01 2.33 14.70
N VAL A 119 -16.59 1.88 13.52
CA VAL A 119 -16.17 2.75 12.42
C VAL A 119 -17.34 3.17 11.53
N GLY A 120 -18.36 2.33 11.44
CA GLY A 120 -19.55 2.54 10.57
C GLY A 120 -20.62 3.43 11.19
N LEU A 121 -20.28 4.51 11.88
CA LEU A 121 -21.22 5.38 12.61
C LEU A 121 -22.12 6.21 11.68
N ASN A 122 -21.66 6.54 10.49
CA ASN A 122 -22.36 7.47 9.58
C ASN A 122 -23.57 6.85 8.86
N GLY A 123 -23.78 5.54 8.97
CA GLY A 123 -24.91 4.85 8.35
C GLY A 123 -24.95 4.93 6.82
N VAL A 124 -23.79 5.08 6.15
CA VAL A 124 -23.68 5.27 4.70
C VAL A 124 -23.03 4.09 3.98
N GLY A 125 -22.20 3.30 4.61
CA GLY A 125 -21.31 2.32 3.98
C GLY A 125 -22.04 1.31 3.09
N VAL A 126 -22.93 0.49 3.66
CA VAL A 126 -23.67 -0.53 2.87
C VAL A 126 -24.54 0.09 1.77
N LYS A 127 -25.03 1.33 1.96
CA LYS A 127 -25.80 2.04 0.96
C LYS A 127 -24.93 2.46 -0.22
N ALA A 128 -23.71 2.87 0.05
CA ALA A 128 -22.74 3.15 -1.01
C ALA A 128 -22.43 1.88 -1.81
N VAL A 129 -22.26 0.72 -1.14
CA VAL A 129 -22.08 -0.56 -1.84
C VAL A 129 -23.28 -0.87 -2.74
N ASN A 130 -24.50 -0.72 -2.23
CA ASN A 130 -25.73 -0.94 -3.01
C ASN A 130 -25.80 0.02 -4.22
N ALA A 131 -25.66 1.31 -4.00
CA ALA A 131 -25.74 2.33 -5.06
C ALA A 131 -24.68 2.16 -6.15
N LEU A 132 -23.45 1.72 -5.78
CA LEU A 132 -22.32 1.58 -6.70
C LEU A 132 -22.19 0.18 -7.33
N SER A 133 -23.18 -0.69 -7.12
CA SER A 133 -23.21 -2.05 -7.66
C SER A 133 -24.23 -2.19 -8.78
N SER A 134 -23.87 -2.90 -9.84
CA SER A 134 -24.79 -3.33 -10.92
C SER A 134 -25.79 -4.36 -10.40
N ARG A 135 -25.37 -5.19 -9.44
CA ARG A 135 -26.20 -6.15 -8.71
C ARG A 135 -25.86 -6.11 -7.23
N PHE A 136 -26.87 -6.02 -6.40
CA PHE A 136 -26.75 -6.09 -4.96
C PHE A 136 -27.88 -6.98 -4.43
N GLU A 137 -27.55 -7.91 -3.53
CA GLU A 137 -28.52 -8.76 -2.86
C GLU A 137 -28.21 -8.79 -1.37
N VAL A 138 -29.24 -8.67 -0.55
CA VAL A 138 -29.15 -8.85 0.89
C VAL A 138 -30.15 -9.92 1.35
N ARG A 139 -29.66 -10.82 2.21
CA ARG A 139 -30.50 -11.81 2.90
C ARG A 139 -30.30 -11.63 4.39
N SER A 140 -31.38 -11.44 5.13
CA SER A 140 -31.37 -11.46 6.58
C SER A 140 -32.04 -12.73 7.09
N TYR A 141 -31.27 -13.58 7.73
CA TYR A 141 -31.70 -14.83 8.36
C TYR A 141 -31.93 -14.52 9.83
N ARG A 142 -33.20 -14.62 10.26
CA ARG A 142 -33.57 -14.34 11.65
C ARG A 142 -34.83 -15.09 12.06
N ASP A 143 -34.77 -15.72 13.22
CA ASP A 143 -35.93 -16.36 13.88
C ASP A 143 -36.68 -17.35 12.96
N GLY A 144 -35.92 -18.18 12.21
CA GLY A 144 -36.48 -19.21 11.29
C GLY A 144 -37.08 -18.66 10.00
N LYS A 145 -36.83 -17.39 9.69
CA LYS A 145 -37.23 -16.73 8.45
C LYS A 145 -36.05 -16.09 7.75
N VAL A 146 -36.10 -16.04 6.42
CA VAL A 146 -35.18 -15.24 5.62
C VAL A 146 -35.96 -14.20 4.81
N ARG A 147 -35.56 -12.94 4.89
CA ARG A 147 -36.02 -11.88 3.99
C ARG A 147 -34.91 -11.59 3.00
N ILE A 148 -35.25 -11.61 1.72
CA ILE A 148 -34.34 -11.45 0.59
C ILE A 148 -34.76 -10.23 -0.20
N ALA A 149 -33.84 -9.30 -0.41
CA ALA A 149 -34.06 -8.13 -1.25
C ALA A 149 -32.93 -8.03 -2.28
N THR A 150 -33.29 -7.73 -3.53
CA THR A 150 -32.34 -7.53 -4.62
C THR A 150 -32.46 -6.11 -5.17
N PHE A 151 -31.32 -5.56 -5.56
CA PHE A 151 -31.22 -4.19 -6.08
C PHE A 151 -30.33 -4.14 -7.31
N ALA A 152 -30.52 -3.13 -8.13
CA ALA A 152 -29.59 -2.72 -9.16
C ALA A 152 -29.34 -1.20 -9.05
N LYS A 153 -28.11 -0.80 -8.87
CA LYS A 153 -27.70 0.62 -8.78
C LYS A 153 -28.45 1.42 -7.69
N GLY A 154 -28.82 0.73 -6.61
CA GLY A 154 -29.60 1.30 -5.51
C GLY A 154 -31.12 1.12 -5.63
N ASP A 155 -31.63 0.78 -6.80
CA ASP A 155 -33.08 0.59 -7.03
C ASP A 155 -33.53 -0.81 -6.62
N LEU A 156 -34.59 -0.91 -5.83
CA LEU A 156 -35.17 -2.17 -5.37
C LEU A 156 -35.84 -2.91 -6.53
N LEU A 157 -35.43 -4.16 -6.76
CA LEU A 157 -36.00 -5.03 -7.79
C LEU A 157 -36.99 -6.04 -7.21
N THR A 158 -36.59 -6.75 -6.15
CA THR A 158 -37.43 -7.79 -5.51
C THR A 158 -37.31 -7.74 -4.00
N ASP A 159 -38.38 -8.13 -3.31
CA ASP A 159 -38.45 -8.26 -1.85
C ASP A 159 -39.35 -9.44 -1.50
N THR A 160 -38.79 -10.45 -0.88
CA THR A 160 -39.50 -11.68 -0.55
C THR A 160 -39.11 -12.17 0.85
N THR A 161 -40.05 -12.83 1.51
CA THR A 161 -39.82 -13.48 2.82
C THR A 161 -40.28 -14.91 2.77
N GLN A 162 -39.46 -15.84 3.30
CA GLN A 162 -39.76 -17.26 3.37
C GLN A 162 -39.22 -17.88 4.65
N ASN A 163 -39.73 -19.06 5.00
CA ASN A 163 -39.20 -19.84 6.12
C ASN A 163 -37.84 -20.45 5.75
N THR A 164 -36.98 -20.62 6.73
CA THR A 164 -35.66 -21.22 6.55
C THR A 164 -35.23 -21.99 7.77
N THR A 165 -34.33 -22.96 7.57
CA THR A 165 -33.62 -23.68 8.64
C THR A 165 -32.19 -23.19 8.82
N GLU A 166 -31.76 -22.22 8.00
CA GLU A 166 -30.43 -21.62 8.08
C GLU A 166 -30.24 -20.86 9.38
N GLU A 167 -29.00 -20.87 9.89
CA GLU A 167 -28.61 -20.12 11.06
C GLU A 167 -28.81 -18.61 10.86
N ASN A 168 -29.12 -17.90 11.93
CA ASN A 168 -29.21 -16.44 11.91
C ASN A 168 -27.94 -15.79 11.35
N GLY A 169 -28.10 -14.58 10.80
CA GLY A 169 -27.00 -13.78 10.29
C GLY A 169 -27.38 -13.03 9.01
N THR A 170 -26.39 -12.45 8.37
CA THR A 170 -26.58 -11.64 7.17
C THR A 170 -25.75 -12.21 6.01
N TYR A 171 -26.35 -12.28 4.84
CA TYR A 171 -25.65 -12.54 3.58
C TYR A 171 -25.79 -11.32 2.68
N ILE A 172 -24.67 -10.87 2.13
CA ILE A 172 -24.63 -9.79 1.13
C ILE A 172 -23.85 -10.30 -0.08
N PHE A 173 -24.43 -10.10 -1.25
CA PHE A 173 -23.76 -10.26 -2.53
C PHE A 173 -23.73 -8.90 -3.25
N PHE A 174 -22.61 -8.56 -3.87
CA PHE A 174 -22.52 -7.39 -4.72
C PHE A 174 -21.55 -7.57 -5.89
N GLU A 175 -21.86 -6.90 -6.98
CA GLU A 175 -21.03 -6.80 -8.18
C GLU A 175 -20.88 -5.31 -8.49
N PRO A 176 -19.68 -4.71 -8.31
CA PRO A 176 -19.44 -3.31 -8.63
C PRO A 176 -19.86 -2.96 -10.07
N ASP A 177 -20.37 -1.75 -10.28
CA ASP A 177 -20.88 -1.35 -11.60
C ASP A 177 -19.72 -1.01 -12.55
N ASN A 178 -19.55 -1.79 -13.62
CA ASN A 178 -18.52 -1.60 -14.65
C ASN A 178 -18.55 -0.22 -15.33
N LEU A 179 -19.67 0.49 -15.29
CA LEU A 179 -19.76 1.86 -15.80
C LEU A 179 -19.05 2.88 -14.92
N LEU A 180 -18.81 2.53 -13.65
CA LEU A 180 -18.10 3.36 -12.68
C LEU A 180 -16.69 2.87 -12.43
N PHE A 181 -16.51 1.55 -12.33
CA PHE A 181 -15.23 0.89 -12.08
C PHE A 181 -14.77 0.20 -13.37
N GLU A 182 -14.21 0.96 -14.27
CA GLU A 182 -13.76 0.44 -15.58
C GLU A 182 -12.66 -0.61 -15.41
N ASN A 183 -12.87 -1.81 -15.98
CA ASN A 183 -11.91 -2.92 -15.98
C ASN A 183 -11.38 -3.30 -14.60
N TYR A 184 -12.18 -3.17 -13.54
CA TYR A 184 -11.75 -3.50 -12.19
C TYR A 184 -11.52 -5.00 -11.99
N SER A 185 -10.63 -5.31 -11.05
CA SER A 185 -10.40 -6.68 -10.58
C SER A 185 -9.91 -6.65 -9.13
N PHE A 186 -10.51 -7.47 -8.26
CA PHE A 186 -10.01 -7.70 -6.91
C PHE A 186 -8.71 -8.52 -6.96
N ARG A 187 -7.63 -7.97 -6.44
CA ARG A 187 -6.36 -8.70 -6.32
C ARG A 187 -6.35 -9.53 -5.05
N PRO A 188 -6.15 -10.86 -5.14
CA PRO A 188 -6.17 -11.74 -3.96
C PRO A 188 -5.20 -11.29 -2.86
N GLU A 189 -4.03 -10.76 -3.21
CA GLU A 189 -3.01 -10.33 -2.27
C GLU A 189 -3.49 -9.18 -1.36
N PHE A 190 -4.22 -8.21 -1.93
CA PHE A 190 -4.77 -7.10 -1.16
C PHE A 190 -5.94 -7.54 -0.29
N VAL A 191 -6.79 -8.42 -0.83
CA VAL A 191 -7.90 -9.00 -0.07
C VAL A 191 -7.37 -9.83 1.11
N GLU A 192 -6.42 -10.74 0.89
CA GLU A 192 -5.84 -11.55 1.95
C GLU A 192 -5.20 -10.71 3.04
N THR A 193 -4.43 -9.69 2.67
CA THR A 193 -3.80 -8.76 3.62
C THR A 193 -4.85 -8.07 4.49
N MET A 194 -5.93 -7.59 3.87
CA MET A 194 -7.06 -6.98 4.58
C MET A 194 -7.70 -7.97 5.56
N LEU A 195 -8.02 -9.17 5.11
CA LEU A 195 -8.68 -10.19 5.93
C LEU A 195 -7.82 -10.67 7.09
N ARG A 196 -6.51 -10.80 6.89
CA ARG A 196 -5.57 -11.11 7.97
C ARG A 196 -5.54 -10.01 9.03
N ASN A 197 -5.54 -8.74 8.62
CA ASN A 197 -5.60 -7.61 9.56
C ASN A 197 -6.85 -7.69 10.45
N TYR A 198 -8.00 -8.04 9.89
CA TYR A 198 -9.21 -8.26 10.69
C TYR A 198 -9.04 -9.40 11.70
N THR A 199 -8.39 -10.50 11.33
CA THR A 199 -8.19 -11.62 12.27
C THR A 199 -7.18 -11.29 13.36
N TYR A 200 -6.14 -10.49 13.07
CA TYR A 200 -5.19 -10.04 14.09
C TYR A 200 -5.84 -9.13 15.14
N LEU A 201 -6.78 -8.30 14.72
CA LEU A 201 -7.49 -7.38 15.62
C LEU A 201 -8.68 -8.02 16.33
N ASN A 202 -9.15 -9.18 15.88
CA ASN A 202 -10.29 -9.90 16.42
C ASN A 202 -9.91 -11.36 16.65
N THR A 203 -9.13 -11.61 17.67
CA THR A 203 -8.65 -12.97 18.04
C THR A 203 -9.81 -13.93 18.25
N GLY A 204 -9.72 -15.10 17.63
CA GLY A 204 -10.77 -16.11 17.68
C GLY A 204 -11.86 -15.99 16.59
N LEU A 205 -11.89 -14.90 15.82
CA LEU A 205 -12.70 -14.80 14.61
C LEU A 205 -12.10 -15.65 13.50
N ALA A 206 -12.88 -16.54 12.92
CA ALA A 206 -12.51 -17.29 11.72
C ALA A 206 -13.09 -16.61 10.47
N ILE A 207 -12.23 -16.21 9.55
CA ILE A 207 -12.63 -15.76 8.22
C ILE A 207 -12.33 -16.89 7.23
N ILE A 208 -13.31 -17.28 6.45
CA ILE A 208 -13.17 -18.30 5.40
C ILE A 208 -13.22 -17.57 4.06
N TYR A 209 -12.07 -17.43 3.42
CA TYR A 209 -11.93 -16.77 2.14
C TYR A 209 -11.69 -17.79 1.02
N ASN A 210 -12.63 -17.89 0.07
CA ASN A 210 -12.59 -18.86 -1.02
C ASN A 210 -12.29 -20.30 -0.54
N GLY A 211 -12.89 -20.70 0.59
CA GLY A 211 -12.69 -22.01 1.22
C GLY A 211 -11.45 -22.12 2.11
N GLN A 212 -10.55 -21.15 2.13
CA GLN A 212 -9.38 -21.14 3.00
C GLN A 212 -9.68 -20.42 4.33
N ARG A 213 -9.31 -21.06 5.43
CA ARG A 213 -9.52 -20.51 6.77
C ARG A 213 -8.37 -19.60 7.20
N ILE A 214 -8.70 -18.37 7.54
CA ILE A 214 -7.80 -17.37 8.12
C ILE A 214 -8.21 -17.16 9.58
N LEU A 215 -7.26 -17.30 10.51
CA LEU A 215 -7.49 -17.17 11.95
C LEU A 215 -6.20 -16.73 12.62
N SER A 216 -6.28 -15.76 13.53
CA SER A 216 -5.20 -15.42 14.45
C SER A 216 -5.55 -15.82 15.89
N ARG A 217 -4.56 -16.35 16.61
CA ARG A 217 -4.68 -16.73 18.03
C ARG A 217 -4.00 -15.72 18.94
N ASN A 218 -2.92 -15.09 18.48
CA ASN A 218 -2.07 -14.21 19.28
C ASN A 218 -2.16 -12.73 18.84
N GLY A 219 -3.11 -12.38 17.97
CA GLY A 219 -3.39 -10.99 17.61
C GLY A 219 -2.23 -10.23 17.00
N LEU A 220 -1.83 -9.10 17.60
CA LEU A 220 -0.75 -8.27 17.09
C LEU A 220 0.61 -8.99 17.08
N VAL A 221 0.82 -10.02 17.90
CA VAL A 221 2.04 -10.86 17.86
C VAL A 221 2.09 -11.63 16.54
N ASP A 222 0.98 -12.23 16.13
CA ASP A 222 0.89 -12.93 14.84
C ASP A 222 1.09 -11.94 13.69
N LEU A 223 0.52 -10.73 13.79
CA LEU A 223 0.71 -9.68 12.79
C LEU A 223 2.20 -9.35 12.60
N LEU A 224 2.95 -9.15 13.68
CA LEU A 224 4.38 -8.86 13.57
C LEU A 224 5.16 -10.05 13.03
N ASN A 225 4.96 -11.26 13.56
CA ASN A 225 5.61 -12.47 13.07
C ASN A 225 5.35 -12.71 11.59
N ASP A 226 4.14 -12.40 11.15
CA ASP A 226 3.74 -12.60 9.77
C ASP A 226 4.32 -11.56 8.81
N ASN A 227 4.66 -10.36 9.26
CA ASN A 227 5.11 -9.27 8.40
C ASN A 227 6.61 -8.93 8.57
N MET A 228 7.23 -9.33 9.68
CA MET A 228 8.68 -9.12 9.87
C MET A 228 9.49 -9.89 8.82
N THR A 229 10.44 -9.20 8.21
CA THR A 229 11.41 -9.80 7.28
C THR A 229 12.72 -10.20 7.95
N ALA A 230 12.89 -9.83 9.22
CA ALA A 230 14.04 -10.20 10.04
C ALA A 230 13.59 -10.75 11.39
N VAL A 231 14.41 -11.58 11.98
CA VAL A 231 14.15 -12.16 13.31
C VAL A 231 14.25 -11.07 14.37
N GLY A 232 13.31 -11.06 15.32
CA GLY A 232 13.39 -10.21 16.49
C GLY A 232 14.60 -10.53 17.36
N LEU A 233 15.25 -9.52 17.90
CA LEU A 233 16.40 -9.68 18.80
C LEU A 233 15.99 -10.24 20.17
N TYR A 234 14.74 -10.06 20.53
CA TYR A 234 14.09 -10.59 21.72
C TYR A 234 12.63 -10.92 21.41
N PRO A 235 11.94 -11.72 22.23
CA PRO A 235 10.54 -12.05 22.04
C PRO A 235 9.69 -10.79 21.90
N ILE A 236 8.67 -10.82 21.04
CA ILE A 236 7.75 -9.70 20.85
C ILE A 236 7.11 -9.35 22.21
N ILE A 237 7.29 -8.12 22.64
CA ILE A 237 6.62 -7.56 23.82
C ILE A 237 5.18 -7.25 23.42
N HIS A 238 4.22 -7.85 24.10
CA HIS A 238 2.80 -7.69 23.84
C HIS A 238 2.10 -7.19 25.09
N LEU A 239 1.50 -6.01 25.02
CA LEU A 239 0.87 -5.34 26.13
C LEU A 239 -0.55 -4.90 25.73
N LYS A 240 -1.51 -5.19 26.60
CA LYS A 240 -2.92 -4.95 26.33
C LYS A 240 -3.58 -4.24 27.53
N GLY A 241 -4.27 -3.16 27.23
CA GLY A 241 -5.09 -2.39 28.15
C GLY A 241 -6.51 -2.22 27.64
N GLU A 242 -7.30 -1.45 28.36
CA GLU A 242 -8.60 -1.00 27.87
C GLU A 242 -8.38 -0.01 26.72
N ASP A 243 -8.98 -0.28 25.55
CA ASP A 243 -8.90 0.54 24.34
C ASP A 243 -7.52 0.72 23.73
N ILE A 244 -6.52 -0.04 24.15
CA ILE A 244 -5.19 0.00 23.58
C ILE A 244 -4.53 -1.38 23.62
N GLU A 245 -3.87 -1.74 22.52
CA GLU A 245 -3.04 -2.93 22.43
C GLU A 245 -1.78 -2.56 21.66
N ILE A 246 -0.61 -2.93 22.15
CA ILE A 246 0.67 -2.72 21.49
C ILE A 246 1.47 -4.01 21.44
N ALA A 247 2.21 -4.19 20.36
CA ALA A 247 3.20 -5.25 20.23
C ALA A 247 4.45 -4.70 19.57
N PHE A 248 5.65 -5.04 20.04
CA PHE A 248 6.88 -4.55 19.43
C PHE A 248 8.10 -5.43 19.75
N THR A 249 9.08 -5.35 18.89
CA THR A 249 10.43 -5.90 19.08
C THR A 249 11.44 -5.07 18.30
N HIS A 250 12.75 -5.27 18.56
CA HIS A 250 13.80 -4.77 17.69
C HIS A 250 14.34 -5.88 16.78
N THR A 251 14.75 -5.49 15.61
CA THR A 251 15.45 -6.35 14.62
C THR A 251 16.86 -5.83 14.34
N GLY A 252 17.66 -6.62 13.65
CA GLY A 252 18.96 -6.17 13.16
C GLY A 252 18.91 -5.25 11.93
N GLN A 253 17.71 -4.99 11.37
CA GLN A 253 17.54 -4.12 10.22
C GLN A 253 17.62 -2.63 10.58
N TYR A 254 17.87 -1.80 9.58
CA TYR A 254 17.81 -0.35 9.72
C TYR A 254 16.39 0.17 9.58
N GLY A 255 16.15 1.33 10.17
CA GLY A 255 14.86 2.00 10.10
C GLY A 255 13.89 1.57 11.19
N GLU A 256 12.65 1.96 11.02
CA GLU A 256 11.55 1.70 11.95
C GLU A 256 10.30 1.33 11.15
N GLU A 257 9.53 0.36 11.65
CA GLU A 257 8.33 -0.14 10.97
C GLU A 257 7.14 -0.13 11.92
N TYR A 258 6.01 0.41 11.45
CA TYR A 258 4.82 0.56 12.26
C TYR A 258 3.56 0.07 11.53
N TYR A 259 2.76 -0.70 12.25
CA TYR A 259 1.42 -1.10 11.88
C TYR A 259 0.45 -0.44 12.84
N SER A 260 -0.42 0.43 12.36
CA SER A 260 -1.32 1.18 13.22
C SER A 260 -2.78 1.00 12.85
N PHE A 261 -3.63 0.91 13.88
CA PHE A 261 -5.05 0.61 13.73
C PHE A 261 -5.90 1.46 14.66
N VAL A 262 -7.07 1.85 14.18
CA VAL A 262 -8.08 2.58 14.94
C VAL A 262 -9.44 1.92 14.73
N ASN A 263 -10.07 1.45 15.80
CA ASN A 263 -11.38 0.79 15.79
C ASN A 263 -11.47 -0.41 14.83
N GLY A 264 -10.32 -1.04 14.53
CA GLY A 264 -10.23 -2.14 13.58
C GLY A 264 -9.86 -1.74 12.15
N GLN A 265 -9.66 -0.44 11.87
CA GLN A 265 -9.22 0.07 10.57
C GLN A 265 -7.71 0.21 10.52
N HIS A 266 -7.08 -0.30 9.47
CA HIS A 266 -5.65 -0.11 9.24
C HIS A 266 -5.38 1.32 8.76
N THR A 267 -4.64 2.07 9.57
CA THR A 267 -4.25 3.45 9.26
C THR A 267 -2.89 3.45 8.58
N THR A 268 -2.86 3.22 7.27
CA THR A 268 -1.62 3.07 6.47
C THR A 268 -0.72 4.31 6.53
N GLN A 269 -1.31 5.48 6.74
CA GLN A 269 -0.60 6.75 6.93
C GLN A 269 -0.45 7.16 8.40
N GLY A 270 -0.74 6.25 9.33
CA GLY A 270 -0.61 6.49 10.76
C GLY A 270 -1.65 7.44 11.33
N GLY A 271 -1.19 8.45 12.04
CA GLY A 271 -2.02 9.45 12.70
C GLY A 271 -1.55 9.76 14.12
N THR A 272 -2.40 10.45 14.89
CA THR A 272 -2.08 10.94 16.24
C THR A 272 -1.66 9.82 17.21
N HIS A 273 -2.27 8.64 17.12
CA HIS A 273 -1.94 7.48 17.97
C HIS A 273 -0.57 6.88 17.66
N GLN A 274 -0.20 6.75 16.38
CA GLN A 274 1.11 6.27 15.99
C GLN A 274 2.20 7.27 16.36
N SER A 275 1.96 8.56 16.13
CA SER A 275 2.89 9.62 16.52
C SER A 275 3.12 9.65 18.02
N ALA A 276 2.06 9.51 18.82
CA ALA A 276 2.15 9.39 20.26
C ALA A 276 2.97 8.16 20.70
N PHE A 277 2.71 7.00 20.08
CA PHE A 277 3.47 5.79 20.37
C PHE A 277 4.97 5.96 20.06
N LYS A 278 5.31 6.49 18.89
CA LYS A 278 6.72 6.76 18.49
C LYS A 278 7.46 7.65 19.49
N GLU A 279 6.80 8.67 20.00
CA GLU A 279 7.38 9.58 20.98
C GLU A 279 7.56 8.89 22.33
N HIS A 280 6.49 8.31 22.85
CA HIS A 280 6.48 7.79 24.19
C HIS A 280 7.26 6.51 24.38
N ILE A 281 7.35 5.62 23.39
CA ILE A 281 8.19 4.42 23.46
C ILE A 281 9.68 4.80 23.60
N ALA A 282 10.14 5.76 22.81
CA ALA A 282 11.51 6.22 22.90
C ALA A 282 11.81 6.95 24.21
N ARG A 283 10.87 7.78 24.68
CA ARG A 283 10.99 8.48 25.95
C ARG A 283 11.04 7.49 27.13
N THR A 284 10.13 6.53 27.20
CA THR A 284 10.06 5.53 28.27
C THR A 284 11.31 4.68 28.35
N ILE A 285 11.82 4.20 27.22
CA ILE A 285 13.06 3.41 27.17
C ILE A 285 14.26 4.27 27.63
N LYS A 286 14.34 5.52 27.21
CA LYS A 286 15.39 6.46 27.66
C LYS A 286 15.32 6.71 29.17
N GLU A 287 14.15 6.94 29.72
CA GLU A 287 13.91 7.13 31.16
C GLU A 287 14.28 5.89 31.95
N TYR A 288 13.87 4.70 31.49
CA TYR A 288 14.18 3.42 32.13
C TYR A 288 15.71 3.20 32.30
N PHE A 289 16.47 3.41 31.23
CA PHE A 289 17.93 3.26 31.32
C PHE A 289 18.63 4.42 31.99
N ASN A 290 17.96 5.53 32.21
CA ASN A 290 18.53 6.78 32.77
C ASN A 290 19.85 7.19 32.08
N LYS A 291 19.90 7.07 30.75
CA LYS A 291 21.06 7.39 29.92
C LYS A 291 20.68 8.43 28.87
N ASN A 292 21.66 9.28 28.51
CA ASN A 292 21.43 10.22 27.41
C ASN A 292 21.54 9.50 26.05
N MET A 293 20.39 9.06 25.55
CA MET A 293 20.22 8.35 24.28
C MET A 293 19.47 9.22 23.30
N ASP A 294 19.82 9.12 22.01
CA ASP A 294 19.04 9.71 20.92
C ASP A 294 17.81 8.85 20.63
N TYR A 295 16.65 9.46 20.44
CA TYR A 295 15.42 8.76 20.12
C TYR A 295 15.50 7.97 18.80
N ALA A 296 16.28 8.48 17.84
CA ALA A 296 16.53 7.78 16.58
C ALA A 296 17.29 6.45 16.79
N ASP A 297 18.27 6.42 17.73
CA ASP A 297 19.02 5.21 18.05
C ASP A 297 18.11 4.19 18.77
N ILE A 298 17.20 4.67 19.63
CA ILE A 298 16.23 3.81 20.32
C ILE A 298 15.25 3.17 19.34
N ARG A 299 14.77 3.92 18.35
CA ARG A 299 13.81 3.39 17.37
C ARG A 299 14.44 2.65 16.20
N ASN A 300 15.76 2.72 16.02
CA ASN A 300 16.42 2.02 14.92
C ASN A 300 16.29 0.49 15.05
N GLY A 301 15.65 -0.12 14.05
CA GLY A 301 15.32 -1.55 14.04
C GLY A 301 14.01 -1.89 14.74
N LEU A 302 13.26 -0.91 15.26
CA LEU A 302 11.98 -1.14 15.90
C LEU A 302 10.90 -1.57 14.90
N VAL A 303 10.24 -2.69 15.17
CA VAL A 303 9.04 -3.14 14.48
C VAL A 303 7.91 -3.18 15.51
N ALA A 304 6.86 -2.43 15.26
CA ALA A 304 5.79 -2.24 16.24
C ALA A 304 4.40 -2.21 15.62
N ALA A 305 3.43 -2.66 16.39
CA ALA A 305 2.01 -2.54 16.08
C ALA A 305 1.29 -1.82 17.24
N ILE A 306 0.37 -0.94 16.90
CA ILE A 306 -0.53 -0.27 17.85
C ILE A 306 -1.96 -0.31 17.35
N ALA A 307 -2.88 -0.72 18.20
CA ALA A 307 -4.32 -0.67 17.97
C ALA A 307 -4.99 0.13 19.10
N VAL A 308 -5.82 1.09 18.74
CA VAL A 308 -6.59 1.88 19.71
C VAL A 308 -8.07 1.90 19.33
N ASN A 309 -8.94 2.02 20.36
CA ASN A 309 -10.37 2.24 20.16
C ASN A 309 -10.71 3.67 20.61
N VAL A 310 -11.09 4.50 19.65
CA VAL A 310 -11.44 5.91 19.84
C VAL A 310 -12.94 6.07 19.70
N GLU A 311 -13.55 6.81 20.59
CA GLU A 311 -14.98 7.17 20.48
C GLU A 311 -15.13 8.32 19.48
N GLU A 312 -16.00 8.16 18.48
CA GLU A 312 -16.24 9.13 17.41
C GLU A 312 -14.94 9.55 16.69
N PRO A 313 -14.20 8.60 16.09
CA PRO A 313 -12.91 8.90 15.48
C PRO A 313 -13.06 9.83 14.27
N LEU A 314 -12.21 10.85 14.20
CA LEU A 314 -12.07 11.74 13.05
C LEU A 314 -10.88 11.29 12.21
N PHE A 315 -11.13 10.98 10.95
CA PHE A 315 -10.09 10.64 9.98
C PHE A 315 -9.89 11.79 8.99
N GLU A 316 -8.68 11.93 8.45
CA GLU A 316 -8.39 12.98 7.45
C GLU A 316 -9.09 12.75 6.11
N SER A 317 -9.52 11.51 5.82
CA SER A 317 -10.24 11.14 4.60
C SER A 317 -11.27 10.04 4.86
N GLN A 318 -12.23 9.90 3.95
CA GLN A 318 -13.22 8.82 4.01
C GLN A 318 -12.61 7.42 3.88
N THR A 319 -11.44 7.28 3.29
CA THR A 319 -10.70 6.02 3.22
C THR A 319 -10.13 5.57 4.57
N LYS A 320 -10.19 6.43 5.59
CA LYS A 320 -9.84 6.15 6.99
C LYS A 320 -8.40 5.71 7.20
N ILE A 321 -7.48 6.16 6.35
CA ILE A 321 -6.07 5.76 6.34
C ILE A 321 -5.19 6.51 7.35
N LYS A 322 -5.70 7.62 7.91
CA LYS A 322 -4.97 8.45 8.89
C LYS A 322 -5.90 9.02 9.94
N LEU A 323 -5.58 8.78 11.23
CA LEU A 323 -6.34 9.34 12.36
C LEU A 323 -5.96 10.81 12.59
N GLY A 324 -6.98 11.68 12.57
CA GLY A 324 -6.85 13.10 12.90
C GLY A 324 -7.34 13.48 14.30
N SER A 325 -8.05 12.58 15.02
CA SER A 325 -8.57 12.87 16.36
C SER A 325 -7.48 13.31 17.32
N THR A 326 -7.73 14.38 18.07
CA THR A 326 -6.85 14.84 19.15
C THR A 326 -7.16 14.16 20.50
N ASN A 327 -8.42 13.75 20.72
CA ASN A 327 -8.90 13.13 21.96
C ASN A 327 -9.40 11.70 21.71
N MET A 328 -9.39 10.86 22.76
CA MET A 328 -9.90 9.49 22.72
C MET A 328 -11.43 9.42 22.72
N ALA A 329 -12.08 10.45 23.28
CA ALA A 329 -13.53 10.62 23.31
C ALA A 329 -13.85 12.11 23.46
N PRO A 330 -15.09 12.54 23.15
CA PRO A 330 -15.55 13.90 23.46
C PRO A 330 -15.36 14.23 24.94
N GLY A 331 -14.54 15.25 25.25
CA GLY A 331 -14.19 15.61 26.63
C GLY A 331 -13.24 14.65 27.37
N GLY A 332 -12.75 13.62 26.69
CA GLY A 332 -11.79 12.66 27.23
C GLY A 332 -10.33 13.13 27.13
N PRO A 333 -9.38 12.28 27.56
CA PRO A 333 -7.96 12.58 27.47
C PRO A 333 -7.51 12.70 26.02
N THR A 334 -6.43 13.44 25.78
CA THR A 334 -5.82 13.47 24.46
C THR A 334 -5.25 12.09 24.09
N VAL A 335 -5.25 11.75 22.80
CA VAL A 335 -4.64 10.52 22.28
C VAL A 335 -3.18 10.42 22.71
N ASN A 336 -2.44 11.53 22.65
CA ASN A 336 -1.03 11.58 23.08
C ASN A 336 -0.89 11.21 24.56
N LYS A 337 -1.70 11.80 25.45
CA LYS A 337 -1.66 11.49 26.88
C LYS A 337 -2.07 10.04 27.17
N PHE A 338 -3.15 9.57 26.56
CA PHE A 338 -3.66 8.21 26.77
C PHE A 338 -2.64 7.13 26.36
N VAL A 339 -2.10 7.24 25.15
CA VAL A 339 -1.07 6.33 24.66
C VAL A 339 0.21 6.46 25.50
N GLY A 340 0.59 7.69 25.84
CA GLY A 340 1.78 7.96 26.65
C GLY A 340 1.74 7.38 28.04
N ASP A 341 0.64 7.55 28.77
CA ASP A 341 0.45 7.01 30.11
C ASP A 341 0.50 5.47 30.10
N PHE A 342 -0.15 4.83 29.11
CA PHE A 342 -0.12 3.38 28.95
C PHE A 342 1.29 2.87 28.63
N VAL A 343 1.96 3.45 27.62
CA VAL A 343 3.31 3.05 27.22
C VAL A 343 4.29 3.23 28.39
N LYS A 344 4.23 4.36 29.07
CA LYS A 344 5.10 4.64 30.22
C LYS A 344 4.92 3.62 31.32
N THR A 345 3.70 3.28 31.68
CA THR A 345 3.41 2.36 32.77
C THR A 345 3.75 0.92 32.41
N GLU A 346 3.21 0.45 31.29
CA GLU A 346 3.28 -0.98 30.97
C GLU A 346 4.65 -1.40 30.42
N VAL A 347 5.31 -0.54 29.60
CA VAL A 347 6.65 -0.86 29.09
C VAL A 347 7.69 -0.79 30.20
N ASP A 348 7.63 0.23 31.08
CA ASP A 348 8.51 0.34 32.24
C ASP A 348 8.37 -0.88 33.16
N ASN A 349 7.14 -1.25 33.51
CA ASN A 349 6.85 -2.45 34.31
C ASN A 349 7.37 -3.73 33.64
N TYR A 350 7.22 -3.85 32.30
CA TYR A 350 7.70 -5.00 31.56
C TYR A 350 9.23 -5.11 31.62
N LEU A 351 9.94 -4.01 31.36
CA LEU A 351 11.41 -3.99 31.37
C LEU A 351 12.00 -4.29 32.77
N HIS A 352 11.34 -3.84 33.83
CA HIS A 352 11.76 -4.20 35.20
C HIS A 352 11.57 -5.68 35.53
N LYS A 353 10.59 -6.35 34.90
CA LYS A 353 10.36 -7.79 35.09
C LYS A 353 11.21 -8.67 34.17
N HIS A 354 11.65 -8.13 33.04
CA HIS A 354 12.38 -8.85 31.99
C HIS A 354 13.71 -8.15 31.70
N THR A 355 14.63 -8.21 32.65
CA THR A 355 15.94 -7.53 32.57
C THR A 355 16.82 -8.11 31.46
N ASP A 356 16.65 -9.38 31.12
CA ASP A 356 17.30 -10.05 29.99
C ASP A 356 16.92 -9.39 28.65
N VAL A 357 15.65 -9.08 28.47
CA VAL A 357 15.15 -8.34 27.29
C VAL A 357 15.70 -6.91 27.29
N ALA A 358 15.69 -6.23 28.45
CA ALA A 358 16.22 -4.89 28.58
C ALA A 358 17.72 -4.82 28.23
N ASP A 359 18.52 -5.82 28.62
CA ASP A 359 19.95 -5.89 28.31
C ASP A 359 20.18 -6.02 26.79
N VAL A 360 19.44 -6.89 26.10
CA VAL A 360 19.52 -7.03 24.64
C VAL A 360 19.09 -5.72 23.94
N MET A 361 18.02 -5.08 24.42
CA MET A 361 17.56 -3.78 23.92
C MET A 361 18.64 -2.71 24.09
N LEU A 362 19.27 -2.63 25.27
CA LEU A 362 20.35 -1.67 25.53
C LEU A 362 21.54 -1.89 24.58
N GLN A 363 21.95 -3.14 24.37
CA GLN A 363 23.02 -3.49 23.45
C GLN A 363 22.70 -3.00 22.04
N LYS A 364 21.50 -3.25 21.53
CA LYS A 364 21.04 -2.80 20.22
C LYS A 364 21.10 -1.27 20.08
N ILE A 365 20.64 -0.54 21.11
CA ILE A 365 20.66 0.93 21.10
C ILE A 365 22.09 1.46 21.08
N GLN A 366 22.99 0.86 21.87
CA GLN A 366 24.42 1.24 21.88
C GLN A 366 25.13 0.94 20.57
N GLU A 367 24.79 -0.17 19.90
CA GLU A 367 25.29 -0.48 18.56
C GLU A 367 24.82 0.55 17.55
N SER A 368 23.52 0.93 17.57
CA SER A 368 22.95 1.96 16.72
C SER A 368 23.62 3.34 16.94
N GLU A 369 23.88 3.71 18.20
CA GLU A 369 24.60 4.95 18.53
C GLU A 369 26.03 4.96 17.99
N LYS A 370 26.78 3.85 18.18
CA LYS A 370 28.14 3.72 17.65
C LYS A 370 28.17 3.86 16.15
N GLU A 371 27.23 3.19 15.48
CA GLU A 371 27.13 3.22 14.03
C GLU A 371 26.75 4.62 13.51
N ARG A 372 25.75 5.29 14.10
CA ARG A 372 25.36 6.66 13.77
C ARG A 372 26.54 7.63 13.92
N LYS A 373 27.29 7.54 15.03
CA LYS A 373 28.49 8.37 15.26
C LYS A 373 29.59 8.09 14.24
N ALA A 374 29.80 6.82 13.87
CA ALA A 374 30.78 6.44 12.85
C ALA A 374 30.37 6.95 11.45
N ILE A 375 29.06 6.97 11.15
CA ILE A 375 28.52 7.42 9.87
C ILE A 375 28.54 8.96 9.76
N ALA A 376 28.32 9.69 10.84
CA ALA A 376 28.13 11.16 10.81
C ALA A 376 29.26 11.91 10.10
N GLY A 377 30.51 11.50 10.31
CA GLY A 377 31.65 12.09 9.61
C GLY A 377 31.70 11.73 8.13
N VAL A 378 31.38 10.49 7.80
CA VAL A 378 31.37 9.97 6.42
C VAL A 378 30.21 10.56 5.62
N THR A 379 29.02 10.69 6.21
CA THR A 379 27.83 11.26 5.57
C THR A 379 28.07 12.73 5.19
N LYS A 380 28.72 13.52 6.05
CA LYS A 380 29.07 14.91 5.74
C LYS A 380 29.98 14.98 4.51
N LEU A 381 31.03 14.17 4.48
CA LEU A 381 31.97 14.10 3.35
C LEU A 381 31.26 13.59 2.08
N ALA A 382 30.36 12.60 2.21
CA ALA A 382 29.59 12.05 1.11
C ALA A 382 28.64 13.10 0.50
N ARG A 383 27.93 13.89 1.33
CA ARG A 383 27.08 15.01 0.88
C ARG A 383 27.88 16.11 0.20
N GLU A 384 29.06 16.44 0.71
CA GLU A 384 29.95 17.39 0.06
C GLU A 384 30.46 16.89 -1.29
N ARG A 385 30.76 15.58 -1.41
CA ARG A 385 31.13 14.93 -2.67
C ARG A 385 29.97 14.94 -3.67
N ALA A 386 28.75 14.59 -3.23
CA ALA A 386 27.56 14.61 -4.09
C ALA A 386 27.26 16.02 -4.61
N LYS A 387 27.42 17.06 -3.77
CA LYS A 387 27.30 18.47 -4.19
C LYS A 387 28.39 18.89 -5.18
N LYS A 388 29.64 18.46 -4.95
CA LYS A 388 30.79 18.78 -5.83
C LYS A 388 30.74 18.02 -7.16
N ALA A 389 30.16 16.83 -7.19
CA ALA A 389 30.07 15.98 -8.38
C ALA A 389 29.14 16.52 -9.47
N ASN A 390 28.47 17.65 -9.23
CA ASN A 390 27.49 18.23 -10.17
C ASN A 390 26.48 17.18 -10.65
N LEU A 391 25.81 16.53 -9.68
CA LEU A 391 24.94 15.37 -9.86
C LEU A 391 23.98 15.55 -11.03
N HIS A 392 23.41 16.77 -11.15
CA HIS A 392 22.38 17.09 -12.15
C HIS A 392 22.86 17.05 -13.62
N ASN A 393 24.18 17.14 -13.88
CA ASN A 393 24.64 17.24 -15.28
C ASN A 393 25.32 15.98 -15.82
N ARG A 394 25.81 15.08 -14.96
CA ARG A 394 26.57 13.91 -15.40
C ARG A 394 25.85 12.59 -15.18
N LYS A 395 25.24 12.39 -14.01
CA LYS A 395 24.60 11.11 -13.66
C LYS A 395 23.09 11.18 -13.58
N LEU A 396 22.54 12.29 -13.09
CA LEU A 396 21.11 12.50 -12.97
C LEU A 396 20.61 13.45 -14.06
N ARG A 397 19.72 12.97 -14.92
CA ARG A 397 18.88 13.78 -15.80
C ARG A 397 17.53 13.91 -15.15
N ASP A 398 17.35 14.93 -14.36
CA ASP A 398 16.19 15.14 -13.50
C ASP A 398 14.91 15.48 -14.26
N CYS A 399 13.76 15.34 -13.61
CA CYS A 399 12.44 15.79 -14.09
C CYS A 399 12.00 17.06 -13.34
N ARG A 400 10.89 17.65 -13.76
CA ARG A 400 10.39 18.90 -13.19
C ARG A 400 9.51 18.71 -11.96
N PHE A 401 8.73 17.63 -11.91
CA PHE A 401 7.81 17.33 -10.82
C PHE A 401 8.33 16.16 -9.99
N HIS A 402 8.31 16.33 -8.68
CA HIS A 402 8.78 15.31 -7.73
C HIS A 402 7.67 14.95 -6.75
N LEU A 403 7.75 13.75 -6.17
CA LEU A 403 6.79 13.26 -5.18
C LEU A 403 6.70 14.16 -3.94
N ASN A 404 7.85 14.71 -3.51
CA ASN A 404 7.94 15.58 -2.34
C ASN A 404 7.60 17.06 -2.62
N ASP A 405 7.15 17.41 -3.80
CA ASP A 405 6.68 18.76 -4.11
C ASP A 405 5.41 19.09 -3.33
N ALA A 406 5.35 20.27 -2.71
CA ALA A 406 4.22 20.68 -1.89
C ALA A 406 2.90 20.83 -2.69
N LYS A 407 3.01 21.16 -3.97
CA LYS A 407 1.88 21.34 -4.91
C LYS A 407 2.23 20.75 -6.26
N GLY A 408 1.34 19.94 -6.82
CA GLY A 408 1.50 19.43 -8.18
C GLY A 408 0.59 18.24 -8.46
N ASP A 409 -0.26 18.37 -9.47
CA ASP A 409 -1.19 17.32 -9.89
C ASP A 409 -0.48 16.09 -10.47
N LYS A 410 0.81 16.24 -10.84
CA LYS A 410 1.62 15.19 -11.50
C LYS A 410 2.68 14.55 -10.62
N LYS A 411 2.74 14.87 -9.33
CA LYS A 411 3.76 14.32 -8.42
C LYS A 411 3.70 12.79 -8.31
N GLU A 412 2.50 12.22 -8.36
CA GLU A 412 2.29 10.77 -8.33
C GLU A 412 2.75 10.05 -9.61
N GLU A 413 2.88 10.78 -10.72
CA GLU A 413 3.42 10.26 -11.97
C GLU A 413 4.97 10.25 -12.00
N SER A 414 5.62 10.91 -11.01
CA SER A 414 7.07 11.06 -10.98
C SER A 414 7.79 9.72 -10.91
N CYS A 415 8.78 9.51 -11.75
CA CYS A 415 9.60 8.31 -11.73
C CYS A 415 11.06 8.58 -12.11
N ILE A 416 11.94 7.69 -11.67
CA ILE A 416 13.35 7.68 -12.05
C ILE A 416 13.74 6.32 -12.63
N PHE A 417 14.36 6.34 -13.81
CA PHE A 417 14.94 5.15 -14.42
C PHE A 417 16.40 5.01 -13.98
N ILE A 418 16.76 3.90 -13.36
CA ILE A 418 18.15 3.55 -13.03
C ILE A 418 18.64 2.65 -14.14
N THR A 419 19.62 3.12 -14.92
CA THR A 419 20.12 2.46 -16.12
C THR A 419 21.56 2.00 -15.98
N GLU A 420 21.94 0.98 -16.74
CA GLU A 420 23.31 0.56 -16.91
C GLU A 420 23.99 1.37 -18.01
N GLY A 421 24.98 2.18 -17.64
CA GLY A 421 25.81 2.90 -18.59
C GLY A 421 25.14 4.07 -19.32
N ASP A 422 25.95 4.78 -20.10
CA ASP A 422 25.53 6.02 -20.76
C ASP A 422 24.70 5.80 -22.03
N SER A 423 24.80 4.63 -22.66
CA SER A 423 24.10 4.34 -23.93
C SER A 423 22.57 4.21 -23.69
N ALA A 424 22.16 3.33 -22.79
CA ALA A 424 20.76 3.16 -22.40
C ALA A 424 20.19 4.44 -21.79
N SER A 425 20.96 5.10 -20.91
CA SER A 425 20.64 6.39 -20.32
C SER A 425 20.38 7.47 -21.39
N GLY A 426 21.20 7.50 -22.43
CA GLY A 426 21.09 8.46 -23.54
C GLY A 426 19.79 8.27 -24.35
N SER A 427 19.42 7.02 -24.65
CA SER A 427 18.19 6.69 -25.39
C SER A 427 16.94 7.07 -24.59
N ILE A 428 16.87 6.70 -23.31
CA ILE A 428 15.75 7.06 -22.43
C ILE A 428 15.69 8.59 -22.23
N THR A 429 16.82 9.26 -22.01
CA THR A 429 16.87 10.71 -21.80
C THR A 429 16.27 11.49 -22.98
N LYS A 430 16.49 11.02 -24.23
CA LYS A 430 15.94 11.65 -25.43
C LYS A 430 14.44 11.40 -25.63
N SER A 431 13.92 10.32 -25.05
CA SER A 431 12.55 9.83 -25.26
C SER A 431 11.58 10.16 -24.13
N ARG A 432 12.11 10.47 -22.94
CA ARG A 432 11.36 10.64 -21.70
C ARG A 432 10.45 11.86 -21.68
N ASP A 433 9.42 11.81 -20.85
CA ASP A 433 8.70 13.03 -20.44
C ASP A 433 9.55 13.79 -19.40
N VAL A 434 10.03 14.96 -19.79
CA VAL A 434 10.87 15.81 -18.92
C VAL A 434 10.13 16.32 -17.69
N ASN A 435 8.81 16.24 -17.67
CA ASN A 435 8.03 16.70 -16.54
C ASN A 435 8.04 15.70 -15.38
N THR A 436 7.90 14.40 -15.69
CA THR A 436 7.67 13.35 -14.67
C THR A 436 8.71 12.24 -14.65
N GLN A 437 9.60 12.18 -15.67
CA GLN A 437 10.55 11.08 -15.80
C GLN A 437 12.00 11.56 -15.68
N ALA A 438 12.72 11.05 -14.68
CA ALA A 438 14.15 11.27 -14.47
C ALA A 438 14.96 10.03 -14.90
N VAL A 439 16.26 10.19 -15.15
CA VAL A 439 17.18 9.11 -15.49
C VAL A 439 18.45 9.22 -14.66
N PHE A 440 18.87 8.11 -14.06
CA PHE A 440 20.12 7.97 -13.32
C PHE A 440 20.98 6.90 -13.98
N SER A 441 22.21 7.24 -14.38
CA SER A 441 23.15 6.34 -15.05
C SER A 441 24.16 5.75 -14.06
N LEU A 442 24.19 4.42 -13.93
CA LEU A 442 25.23 3.69 -13.18
C LEU A 442 26.50 3.56 -14.01
N ARG A 443 27.65 3.55 -13.35
CA ARG A 443 28.94 3.19 -13.95
C ARG A 443 29.28 1.73 -13.64
N GLY A 444 28.87 0.82 -14.52
CA GLY A 444 29.13 -0.60 -14.36
C GLY A 444 28.31 -1.24 -13.23
N LYS A 445 28.73 -2.42 -12.79
CA LYS A 445 28.04 -3.19 -11.75
C LYS A 445 28.19 -2.53 -10.39
N PRO A 446 27.08 -2.27 -9.66
CA PRO A 446 27.14 -1.76 -8.30
C PRO A 446 27.86 -2.74 -7.35
N LEU A 447 28.31 -2.21 -6.20
CA LEU A 447 28.89 -3.03 -5.14
C LEU A 447 27.85 -4.03 -4.60
N ASN A 448 28.25 -5.28 -4.37
CA ASN A 448 27.42 -6.20 -3.60
C ASN A 448 27.34 -5.72 -2.14
N SER A 449 26.20 -5.22 -1.75
CA SER A 449 25.96 -4.61 -0.45
C SER A 449 25.55 -5.61 0.64
N TYR A 450 25.37 -6.90 0.31
CA TYR A 450 24.96 -7.91 1.27
C TYR A 450 25.99 -8.06 2.41
N GLY A 451 25.53 -7.97 3.65
CA GLY A 451 26.36 -8.07 4.84
C GLY A 451 27.31 -6.90 5.09
N LEU A 452 27.24 -5.83 4.31
CA LEU A 452 28.02 -4.61 4.52
C LEU A 452 27.33 -3.66 5.51
N THR A 453 28.12 -2.83 6.16
CA THR A 453 27.61 -1.76 7.03
C THR A 453 27.18 -0.54 6.21
N LYS A 454 26.27 0.25 6.75
CA LYS A 454 25.82 1.51 6.14
C LYS A 454 26.97 2.48 5.84
N LYS A 455 28.01 2.47 6.67
CA LYS A 455 29.23 3.27 6.46
C LYS A 455 29.89 2.95 5.11
N ILE A 456 30.12 1.66 4.81
CA ILE A 456 30.78 1.23 3.56
C ILE A 456 29.95 1.63 2.35
N VAL A 457 28.62 1.53 2.46
CA VAL A 457 27.69 1.93 1.41
C VAL A 457 27.77 3.43 1.13
N TYR A 458 27.87 4.27 2.17
CA TYR A 458 28.06 5.71 2.00
C TYR A 458 29.45 6.09 1.44
N GLU A 459 30.46 5.27 1.66
CA GLU A 459 31.79 5.44 1.06
C GLU A 459 31.82 5.07 -0.42
N ASN A 460 30.89 4.23 -0.87
CA ASN A 460 30.74 3.87 -2.28
C ASN A 460 30.11 5.02 -3.07
N GLU A 461 30.83 5.52 -4.10
CA GLU A 461 30.42 6.69 -4.88
C GLU A 461 29.06 6.48 -5.58
N GLU A 462 28.84 5.32 -6.20
CA GLU A 462 27.60 5.04 -6.95
C GLU A 462 26.38 5.02 -6.03
N PHE A 463 26.45 4.31 -4.92
CA PHE A 463 25.35 4.25 -3.96
C PHE A 463 25.13 5.58 -3.23
N ASN A 464 26.21 6.33 -2.96
CA ASN A 464 26.08 7.65 -2.38
C ASN A 464 25.35 8.62 -3.32
N LEU A 465 25.71 8.63 -4.60
CA LEU A 465 25.04 9.48 -5.59
C LEU A 465 23.59 9.04 -5.85
N LEU A 466 23.30 7.73 -5.82
CA LEU A 466 21.95 7.20 -5.96
C LEU A 466 21.06 7.60 -4.78
N GLN A 467 21.55 7.49 -3.53
CA GLN A 467 20.84 7.95 -2.34
C GLN A 467 20.52 9.45 -2.40
N ALA A 468 21.50 10.26 -2.81
CA ALA A 468 21.31 11.70 -2.98
C ALA A 468 20.31 12.03 -4.09
N ALA A 469 20.32 11.29 -5.21
CA ALA A 469 19.35 11.44 -6.29
C ALA A 469 17.93 11.14 -5.84
N LEU A 470 17.74 10.07 -5.06
CA LEU A 470 16.46 9.66 -4.49
C LEU A 470 16.02 10.51 -3.29
N ASN A 471 16.96 11.22 -2.65
CA ASN A 471 16.78 11.97 -1.40
C ASN A 471 16.26 11.10 -0.24
N ILE A 472 16.88 9.95 -0.05
CA ILE A 472 16.51 8.96 0.99
C ILE A 472 17.58 8.82 2.08
N GLU A 473 18.57 9.68 2.13
CA GLU A 473 19.67 9.62 3.11
C GLU A 473 19.18 9.69 4.56
N ASP A 474 18.15 10.52 4.79
CA ASP A 474 17.56 10.75 6.12
C ASP A 474 16.23 10.01 6.34
N GLY A 475 15.85 9.11 5.41
CA GLY A 475 14.60 8.35 5.45
C GLY A 475 13.70 8.58 4.23
N MET A 476 12.51 8.00 4.27
CA MET A 476 11.58 7.99 3.14
C MET A 476 10.76 9.27 2.96
N GLU A 477 10.69 10.12 3.97
CA GLU A 477 9.85 11.34 3.95
C GLU A 477 10.26 12.34 2.86
N GLY A 478 11.54 12.29 2.47
CA GLY A 478 12.10 13.14 1.42
C GLY A 478 12.11 12.51 0.02
N LEU A 479 11.53 11.32 -0.17
CA LEU A 479 11.58 10.61 -1.44
C LEU A 479 11.11 11.48 -2.60
N ARG A 480 11.95 11.60 -3.65
CA ARG A 480 11.69 12.52 -4.77
C ARG A 480 10.83 11.91 -5.87
N TYR A 481 10.82 10.60 -6.02
CA TYR A 481 10.14 9.93 -7.13
C TYR A 481 9.19 8.86 -6.61
N ASN A 482 7.95 8.87 -7.11
CA ASN A 482 6.95 7.87 -6.73
C ASN A 482 7.33 6.46 -7.21
N LYS A 483 8.01 6.37 -8.36
CA LYS A 483 8.47 5.07 -8.90
C LYS A 483 9.98 5.10 -9.12
N VAL A 484 10.67 4.13 -8.55
CA VAL A 484 12.09 3.85 -8.76
C VAL A 484 12.18 2.64 -9.68
N ILE A 485 12.51 2.86 -10.95
CA ILE A 485 12.42 1.88 -12.01
C ILE A 485 13.82 1.41 -12.41
N VAL A 486 14.11 0.14 -12.18
CA VAL A 486 15.34 -0.51 -12.63
C VAL A 486 15.19 -0.85 -14.12
N ALA A 487 15.96 -0.17 -14.96
CA ALA A 487 15.96 -0.31 -16.42
C ALA A 487 17.33 -0.80 -16.88
N THR A 488 17.52 -2.12 -16.89
CA THR A 488 18.75 -2.81 -17.30
C THR A 488 18.48 -3.73 -18.47
N ASP A 489 19.56 -4.13 -19.15
CA ASP A 489 19.49 -5.06 -20.26
C ASP A 489 18.83 -6.39 -19.85
N ALA A 490 18.25 -7.11 -20.80
CA ALA A 490 17.61 -8.41 -20.58
C ALA A 490 18.62 -9.58 -20.54
N ASP A 491 19.89 -9.29 -20.47
CA ASP A 491 20.98 -10.27 -20.40
C ASP A 491 21.38 -10.65 -18.97
N VAL A 492 22.38 -11.52 -18.84
CA VAL A 492 22.88 -12.01 -17.54
C VAL A 492 23.47 -10.87 -16.69
N ASP A 493 24.14 -9.91 -17.33
CA ASP A 493 24.75 -8.78 -16.63
C ASP A 493 23.69 -7.82 -16.10
N GLY A 494 22.66 -7.53 -16.89
CA GLY A 494 21.51 -6.73 -16.46
C GLY A 494 20.72 -7.39 -15.34
N MET A 495 20.53 -8.72 -15.38
CA MET A 495 19.91 -9.45 -14.26
C MET A 495 20.74 -9.36 -12.98
N HIS A 496 22.08 -9.44 -13.10
CA HIS A 496 22.96 -9.27 -11.95
C HIS A 496 22.87 -7.87 -11.35
N ILE A 497 22.84 -6.82 -12.17
CA ILE A 497 22.67 -5.44 -11.68
C ILE A 497 21.32 -5.26 -10.98
N ARG A 498 20.23 -5.82 -11.52
CA ARG A 498 18.91 -5.83 -10.84
C ARG A 498 19.02 -6.42 -9.45
N LEU A 499 19.63 -7.59 -9.32
CA LEU A 499 19.80 -8.27 -8.04
C LEU A 499 20.65 -7.45 -7.06
N LEU A 500 21.73 -6.82 -7.52
CA LEU A 500 22.58 -5.94 -6.69
C LEU A 500 21.79 -4.72 -6.17
N LEU A 501 21.00 -4.08 -7.01
CA LEU A 501 20.16 -2.94 -6.62
C LEU A 501 19.04 -3.34 -5.66
N ILE A 502 18.35 -4.45 -5.94
CA ILE A 502 17.31 -4.98 -5.05
C ILE A 502 17.92 -5.33 -3.68
N THR A 503 19.10 -5.96 -3.65
CA THR A 503 19.82 -6.26 -2.41
C THR A 503 20.12 -4.99 -1.61
N PHE A 504 20.59 -3.95 -2.29
CA PHE A 504 20.84 -2.65 -1.67
C PHE A 504 19.57 -2.04 -1.06
N PHE A 505 18.46 -2.04 -1.80
CA PHE A 505 17.19 -1.51 -1.29
C PHE A 505 16.64 -2.37 -0.13
N LEU A 506 16.66 -3.69 -0.25
CA LEU A 506 16.19 -4.60 0.80
C LEU A 506 16.95 -4.43 2.11
N GLN A 507 18.27 -4.25 2.02
CA GLN A 507 19.11 -4.19 3.20
C GLN A 507 19.09 -2.83 3.88
N PHE A 508 19.08 -1.72 3.14
CA PHE A 508 19.25 -0.38 3.70
C PHE A 508 18.00 0.50 3.62
N PHE A 509 17.09 0.20 2.71
CA PHE A 509 15.87 0.97 2.44
C PHE A 509 14.67 0.05 2.16
N PRO A 510 14.37 -0.92 3.06
CA PRO A 510 13.30 -1.91 2.82
C PRO A 510 11.93 -1.26 2.61
N ASP A 511 11.69 -0.08 3.16
CA ASP A 511 10.45 0.67 3.00
C ASP A 511 10.19 1.08 1.54
N LEU A 512 11.22 1.29 0.71
CA LEU A 512 11.03 1.52 -0.71
C LEU A 512 10.29 0.37 -1.41
N ILE A 513 10.62 -0.87 -1.03
CA ILE A 513 9.98 -2.07 -1.59
C ILE A 513 8.63 -2.31 -0.92
N LYS A 514 8.56 -2.25 0.41
CA LYS A 514 7.32 -2.48 1.18
C LYS A 514 6.20 -1.50 0.82
N LYS A 515 6.54 -0.24 0.53
CA LYS A 515 5.57 0.79 0.11
C LYS A 515 5.32 0.80 -1.40
N GLY A 516 5.91 -0.15 -2.14
CA GLY A 516 5.62 -0.36 -3.55
C GLY A 516 6.26 0.65 -4.51
N HIS A 517 7.37 1.27 -4.13
CA HIS A 517 8.05 2.27 -4.97
C HIS A 517 9.04 1.67 -5.98
N VAL A 518 9.45 0.39 -5.85
CA VAL A 518 10.50 -0.22 -6.69
C VAL A 518 9.87 -1.07 -7.78
N TYR A 519 10.31 -0.84 -9.03
CA TYR A 519 9.82 -1.52 -10.22
C TYR A 519 10.97 -1.96 -11.12
N ILE A 520 10.72 -2.98 -11.93
CA ILE A 520 11.57 -3.42 -13.03
C ILE A 520 10.87 -3.05 -14.33
N LEU A 521 11.58 -2.38 -15.24
CA LEU A 521 11.08 -2.09 -16.57
C LEU A 521 11.14 -3.36 -17.43
N GLN A 522 10.01 -3.78 -17.94
CA GLN A 522 9.95 -4.80 -18.98
C GLN A 522 10.19 -4.13 -20.33
N THR A 523 11.21 -4.60 -21.04
CA THR A 523 11.55 -4.13 -22.38
C THR A 523 11.30 -5.23 -23.39
N PRO A 524 10.93 -4.91 -24.64
CA PRO A 524 10.67 -5.92 -25.66
C PRO A 524 11.94 -6.71 -25.97
N LEU A 525 11.77 -8.01 -26.17
CA LEU A 525 12.83 -8.93 -26.59
C LEU A 525 12.96 -8.95 -28.12
N PHE A 526 11.84 -8.71 -28.82
CA PHE A 526 11.78 -8.74 -30.27
C PHE A 526 10.95 -7.59 -30.83
N ARG A 527 11.34 -7.18 -32.05
CA ARG A 527 10.54 -6.32 -32.91
C ARG A 527 10.19 -7.11 -34.16
N VAL A 528 8.90 -7.25 -34.46
CA VAL A 528 8.38 -7.85 -35.68
C VAL A 528 7.71 -6.76 -36.50
N ARG A 529 8.13 -6.55 -37.75
CA ARG A 529 7.55 -5.52 -38.60
C ARG A 529 7.37 -5.99 -40.03
N ASN A 530 6.35 -5.49 -40.69
CA ASN A 530 6.14 -5.71 -42.10
C ASN A 530 5.64 -4.44 -42.78
N ARG A 531 5.99 -4.28 -44.05
CA ARG A 531 5.58 -3.12 -44.85
C ARG A 531 4.25 -3.42 -45.55
N LYS A 532 3.17 -2.79 -45.12
CA LYS A 532 1.85 -2.87 -45.75
C LYS A 532 1.46 -1.52 -46.32
N LYS A 533 1.15 -1.47 -47.65
CA LYS A 533 0.74 -0.23 -48.35
C LYS A 533 1.71 0.95 -48.15
N GLY A 534 3.02 0.69 -48.13
CA GLY A 534 4.03 1.74 -47.98
C GLY A 534 4.36 2.17 -46.54
N VAL A 535 3.59 1.75 -45.54
CA VAL A 535 3.81 2.04 -44.13
C VAL A 535 4.28 0.78 -43.40
N TYR A 536 5.19 0.93 -42.43
CA TYR A 536 5.59 -0.18 -41.54
C TYR A 536 4.56 -0.36 -40.44
N GLU A 537 3.97 -1.56 -40.38
CA GLU A 537 3.28 -2.03 -39.20
C GLU A 537 4.30 -2.75 -38.32
N THR A 538 4.45 -2.30 -37.06
CA THR A 538 5.45 -2.81 -36.11
C THR A 538 4.76 -3.33 -34.86
N VAL A 539 5.18 -4.52 -34.43
CA VAL A 539 4.75 -5.13 -33.16
C VAL A 539 5.99 -5.40 -32.32
N TYR A 540 5.96 -4.96 -31.07
CA TYR A 540 6.98 -5.24 -30.08
C TYR A 540 6.54 -6.39 -29.19
N CYS A 541 7.39 -7.39 -29.02
CA CYS A 541 7.08 -8.65 -28.36
C CYS A 541 7.98 -8.83 -27.13
N TYR A 542 7.37 -9.15 -26.01
CA TYR A 542 8.02 -9.31 -24.71
C TYR A 542 8.22 -10.79 -24.33
N SER A 543 7.64 -11.70 -25.12
CA SER A 543 7.83 -13.15 -24.98
C SER A 543 7.94 -13.83 -26.34
N GLU A 544 8.32 -15.10 -26.33
CA GLU A 544 8.38 -15.92 -27.54
C GLU A 544 6.97 -16.17 -28.12
N GLU A 545 5.97 -16.32 -27.27
CA GLU A 545 4.56 -16.49 -27.66
C GLU A 545 4.05 -15.22 -28.39
N GLU A 546 4.33 -14.04 -27.84
CA GLU A 546 4.00 -12.77 -28.50
C GLU A 546 4.69 -12.64 -29.85
N ARG A 547 5.94 -13.10 -29.97
CA ARG A 547 6.68 -13.09 -31.22
C ARG A 547 6.03 -13.97 -32.29
N ILE A 548 5.64 -15.20 -31.93
CA ILE A 548 4.96 -16.14 -32.83
C ILE A 548 3.64 -15.53 -33.31
N ALA A 549 2.81 -15.03 -32.42
CA ALA A 549 1.55 -14.39 -32.78
C ALA A 549 1.74 -13.16 -33.69
N ALA A 550 2.78 -12.36 -33.44
CA ALA A 550 3.10 -11.20 -34.25
C ALA A 550 3.56 -11.60 -35.67
N ILE A 551 4.33 -12.70 -35.83
CA ILE A 551 4.74 -13.24 -37.12
C ILE A 551 3.51 -13.68 -37.93
N GLU A 552 2.57 -14.39 -37.32
CA GLU A 552 1.33 -14.79 -37.98
C GLU A 552 0.50 -13.58 -38.41
N ARG A 553 0.32 -12.61 -37.53
CA ARG A 553 -0.44 -11.38 -37.80
C ARG A 553 0.17 -10.54 -38.96
N LEU A 554 1.49 -10.47 -39.01
CA LEU A 554 2.22 -9.65 -39.98
C LEU A 554 2.67 -10.42 -41.23
N SER A 555 2.22 -11.67 -41.40
CA SER A 555 2.50 -12.50 -42.58
C SER A 555 2.09 -11.79 -43.89
N PRO A 556 2.77 -12.08 -45.04
CA PRO A 556 3.92 -12.96 -45.24
C PRO A 556 5.25 -12.25 -44.99
N ASN A 557 6.26 -13.01 -44.56
CA ASN A 557 7.67 -12.60 -44.45
C ASN A 557 7.95 -11.31 -43.66
N PRO A 558 7.53 -11.19 -42.39
CA PRO A 558 7.88 -10.05 -41.59
C PRO A 558 9.38 -10.02 -41.23
N GLU A 559 9.92 -8.83 -41.09
CA GLU A 559 11.28 -8.62 -40.58
C GLU A 559 11.26 -8.79 -39.04
N ILE A 560 12.18 -9.61 -38.52
CA ILE A 560 12.30 -9.88 -37.08
C ILE A 560 13.66 -9.36 -36.60
N THR A 561 13.64 -8.49 -35.59
CA THR A 561 14.85 -8.02 -34.91
C THR A 561 14.79 -8.48 -33.44
N ARG A 562 15.88 -9.07 -32.95
CA ARG A 562 16.04 -9.39 -31.53
C ARG A 562 16.86 -8.28 -30.87
N PHE A 563 16.34 -7.72 -29.76
CA PHE A 563 17.08 -6.77 -28.94
C PHE A 563 17.91 -7.53 -27.90
N LYS A 564 19.21 -7.22 -27.82
CA LYS A 564 20.13 -7.79 -26.84
C LYS A 564 20.29 -6.86 -25.63
N GLY A 565 20.23 -5.54 -25.87
CA GLY A 565 20.35 -4.54 -24.84
C GLY A 565 19.54 -3.27 -25.13
N LEU A 566 19.33 -2.46 -24.11
CA LEU A 566 18.58 -1.20 -24.20
C LEU A 566 19.23 -0.18 -25.14
N GLY A 567 20.56 -0.25 -25.29
CA GLY A 567 21.32 0.63 -26.19
C GLY A 567 21.04 0.38 -27.68
N GLU A 568 20.47 -0.77 -28.06
CA GLU A 568 20.09 -1.11 -29.42
C GLU A 568 18.73 -0.53 -29.84
N ILE A 569 17.93 -0.08 -28.84
CA ILE A 569 16.62 0.52 -29.07
C ILE A 569 16.79 2.01 -29.34
N SER A 570 16.30 2.46 -30.49
CA SER A 570 16.37 3.89 -30.83
C SER A 570 15.51 4.75 -29.90
N PRO A 571 15.83 6.04 -29.70
CA PRO A 571 15.02 6.93 -28.89
C PRO A 571 13.55 7.02 -29.31
N ASP A 572 13.26 6.95 -30.60
CA ASP A 572 11.88 7.00 -31.10
C ASP A 572 11.10 5.72 -30.77
N GLU A 573 11.78 4.58 -30.72
CA GLU A 573 11.18 3.32 -30.28
C GLU A 573 10.95 3.33 -28.75
N PHE A 574 11.88 3.89 -27.99
CA PHE A 574 11.75 3.97 -26.54
C PHE A 574 10.49 4.70 -26.06
N LYS A 575 9.99 5.69 -26.80
CA LYS A 575 8.74 6.38 -26.48
C LYS A 575 7.55 5.44 -26.29
N HIS A 576 7.55 4.30 -26.99
CA HIS A 576 6.49 3.29 -26.88
C HIS A 576 6.60 2.45 -25.60
N PHE A 577 7.77 2.38 -24.95
CA PHE A 577 8.02 1.51 -23.79
C PHE A 577 8.04 2.24 -22.46
N ILE A 578 8.25 3.54 -22.47
CA ILE A 578 8.30 4.38 -21.27
C ILE A 578 7.15 5.40 -21.20
N GLY A 579 6.17 5.31 -22.12
CA GLY A 579 4.96 6.13 -22.16
C GLY A 579 3.85 5.58 -21.25
N LYS A 580 2.60 5.88 -21.60
CA LYS A 580 1.41 5.46 -20.82
C LYS A 580 1.25 3.93 -20.72
N ASP A 581 1.70 3.21 -21.75
CA ASP A 581 1.62 1.75 -21.84
C ASP A 581 2.89 1.04 -21.32
N MET A 582 3.67 1.72 -20.50
CA MET A 582 4.89 1.20 -19.89
C MET A 582 4.59 -0.06 -19.07
N ARG A 583 5.26 -1.17 -19.40
CA ARG A 583 5.12 -2.43 -18.65
C ARG A 583 6.09 -2.43 -17.48
N LEU A 584 5.56 -2.39 -16.29
CA LEU A 584 6.32 -2.41 -15.04
C LEU A 584 5.98 -3.65 -14.22
N GLU A 585 7.00 -4.31 -13.73
CA GLU A 585 6.89 -5.37 -12.72
C GLU A 585 7.26 -4.79 -11.35
N GLN A 586 6.31 -4.75 -10.44
CA GLN A 586 6.54 -4.24 -9.09
C GLN A 586 7.35 -5.26 -8.27
N VAL A 587 8.42 -4.79 -7.67
CA VAL A 587 9.18 -5.60 -6.70
C VAL A 587 8.40 -5.63 -5.39
N SER A 588 7.94 -6.82 -5.01
CA SER A 588 7.18 -7.04 -3.78
C SER A 588 7.79 -8.16 -2.95
N LEU A 589 7.58 -8.10 -1.63
CA LEU A 589 7.95 -9.16 -0.71
C LEU A 589 6.70 -9.96 -0.36
N ARG A 590 6.74 -11.28 -0.60
CA ARG A 590 5.69 -12.21 -0.17
C ARG A 590 6.08 -12.82 1.18
N LYS A 591 5.09 -13.17 1.98
CA LYS A 591 5.29 -13.85 3.26
C LYS A 591 6.11 -15.14 3.20
N THR A 592 5.96 -15.87 2.10
CA THR A 592 6.66 -17.13 1.84
C THR A 592 8.10 -16.92 1.38
N ASP A 593 8.51 -15.69 1.11
CA ASP A 593 9.85 -15.40 0.62
C ASP A 593 10.83 -15.45 1.80
N LEU A 594 11.67 -16.46 1.83
CA LEU A 594 12.81 -16.59 2.74
C LEU A 594 13.91 -15.61 2.30
N VAL A 595 13.61 -14.31 2.38
CA VAL A 595 14.45 -13.23 1.81
C VAL A 595 15.89 -13.31 2.29
N LYS A 596 16.10 -13.60 3.59
CA LYS A 596 17.43 -13.73 4.16
C LYS A 596 18.19 -14.90 3.54
N GLU A 597 17.55 -16.05 3.42
CA GLU A 597 18.16 -17.27 2.85
C GLU A 597 18.42 -17.08 1.35
N LEU A 598 17.50 -16.47 0.62
CA LEU A 598 17.69 -16.15 -0.79
C LEU A 598 18.84 -15.16 -1.00
N LEU A 599 18.92 -14.09 -0.22
CA LEU A 599 20.03 -13.14 -0.28
C LEU A 599 21.35 -13.79 0.12
N GLU A 600 21.38 -14.64 1.16
CA GLU A 600 22.56 -15.37 1.55
C GLU A 600 23.00 -16.34 0.46
N PHE A 601 22.07 -17.05 -0.16
CA PHE A 601 22.34 -17.95 -1.28
C PHE A 601 22.88 -17.21 -2.49
N TYR A 602 22.20 -16.16 -2.98
CA TYR A 602 22.60 -15.46 -4.20
C TYR A 602 23.73 -14.45 -4.01
N MET A 603 23.82 -13.79 -2.85
CA MET A 603 24.70 -12.65 -2.59
C MET A 603 25.75 -12.93 -1.51
N GLY A 604 25.60 -14.01 -0.76
CA GLY A 604 26.52 -14.42 0.30
C GLY A 604 27.84 -14.99 -0.22
N LYS A 605 28.70 -15.39 0.69
CA LYS A 605 30.06 -15.89 0.39
C LYS A 605 30.09 -17.37 -0.01
N ASN A 606 28.98 -18.10 0.15
CA ASN A 606 28.93 -19.55 -0.14
C ASN A 606 28.78 -19.79 -1.65
N THR A 607 29.93 -19.88 -2.35
CA THR A 607 29.98 -20.09 -3.80
C THR A 607 29.84 -21.55 -4.22
N MET A 608 30.07 -22.51 -3.32
CA MET A 608 30.05 -23.95 -3.64
C MET A 608 28.63 -24.47 -3.92
N GLU A 609 27.62 -23.97 -3.23
CA GLU A 609 26.23 -24.38 -3.44
C GLU A 609 25.58 -23.76 -4.68
N ARG A 610 26.27 -22.78 -5.29
CA ARG A 610 25.80 -22.08 -6.51
C ARG A 610 26.39 -22.64 -7.80
N GLN A 611 27.41 -23.47 -7.73
CA GLN A 611 28.01 -24.21 -8.83
C GLN A 611 27.31 -25.54 -9.05
#